data_bfab9ef24431200c4aa1e7c104a7fc21
#
_entry.id   bfab9ef24431200c4aa1e7c104a7fc21
#
_cell.length_a   1.000
_cell.length_b   1.000
_cell.length_c   1.000
_cell.angle_alpha   90.00
_cell.angle_beta   90.00
_cell.angle_gamma   90.00
#
_symmetry.space_group_name_H-M   'P 1'
#
loop_
_entity.id
_entity.type
_entity.pdbx_description
1 polymer ?
#
loop_
_entity_poly.entity_id
_entity_poly.type
_entity_poly.pdbx_seq_one_letter_code
_entity_poly.pdbx_strand_id
1 'polypeptide(L)'
;YGGEMKQVIRSVSVLFPDEGVKTLSGEEMAFGYRRSLLTDRPEAVVLHAVFALTPGDPAVIREQMRELMGRRKASQPLEWPSAGSTFKRPEGYFAGTLIDQCGLKGLTVGGAQVSEKHAGFVINRGGATCADVKELIRQIQERVFAQAGVRLEPEVRIID
;
A
#
# COMPACT_ATOMS: atom_id res chain seq x y z
N TYR A 1 4.42 10.30 -0.74
CA TYR A 1 5.05 11.58 -0.47
C TYR A 1 5.75 12.16 -1.71
N GLY A 2 5.08 12.14 -2.88
CA GLY A 2 5.45 12.88 -4.08
C GLY A 2 6.43 12.19 -5.04
N GLY A 3 6.89 10.97 -4.77
CA GLY A 3 7.75 10.21 -5.68
C GLY A 3 7.14 8.88 -6.10
N GLU A 4 7.45 8.47 -7.33
CA GLU A 4 7.04 7.17 -7.89
C GLU A 4 8.25 6.43 -8.44
N MET A 5 8.21 5.09 -8.40
CA MET A 5 9.30 4.25 -8.90
C MET A 5 9.62 4.48 -10.37
N LYS A 6 8.61 4.75 -11.21
CA LYS A 6 8.82 5.06 -12.63
C LYS A 6 9.72 6.26 -12.89
N GLN A 7 9.88 7.16 -11.92
CA GLN A 7 10.71 8.37 -12.05
C GLN A 7 12.21 8.09 -11.85
N VAL A 8 12.54 7.00 -11.18
CA VAL A 8 13.91 6.69 -10.75
C VAL A 8 14.42 5.32 -11.20
N ILE A 9 13.56 4.42 -11.64
CA ILE A 9 13.96 3.12 -12.20
C ILE A 9 14.56 3.33 -13.60
N ARG A 10 15.80 2.88 -13.78
CA ARG A 10 16.47 2.80 -15.08
C ARG A 10 16.25 1.45 -15.76
N SER A 11 16.46 0.38 -15.01
CA SER A 11 16.23 -0.99 -15.50
C SER A 11 15.96 -1.95 -14.35
N VAL A 12 15.33 -3.07 -14.68
CA VAL A 12 15.03 -4.18 -13.75
C VAL A 12 15.41 -5.49 -14.41
N SER A 13 16.20 -6.32 -13.73
CA SER A 13 16.46 -7.69 -14.17
C SER A 13 15.47 -8.62 -13.49
N VAL A 14 14.77 -9.39 -14.32
CA VAL A 14 13.66 -10.26 -13.94
C VAL A 14 13.94 -11.66 -14.46
N LEU A 15 13.74 -12.65 -13.61
CA LEU A 15 13.68 -14.06 -13.99
C LEU A 15 12.23 -14.41 -14.33
N PHE A 16 12.01 -14.80 -15.56
CA PHE A 16 10.77 -15.43 -16.03
C PHE A 16 11.01 -16.94 -16.14
N PRO A 17 10.16 -17.79 -15.54
CA PRO A 17 10.37 -19.25 -15.54
C PRO A 17 10.57 -19.84 -16.94
N ASP A 18 9.77 -19.37 -17.91
CA ASP A 18 9.78 -19.90 -19.28
C ASP A 18 10.72 -19.17 -20.25
N GLU A 19 11.21 -17.97 -19.86
CA GLU A 19 11.97 -17.08 -20.75
C GLU A 19 13.37 -16.77 -20.26
N GLY A 20 13.72 -17.22 -19.05
CA GLY A 20 15.00 -16.96 -18.40
C GLY A 20 15.13 -15.52 -17.86
N VAL A 21 16.35 -15.07 -17.66
CA VAL A 21 16.64 -13.74 -17.13
C VAL A 21 16.59 -12.70 -18.24
N LYS A 22 15.78 -11.66 -18.04
CA LYS A 22 15.70 -10.49 -18.92
C LYS A 22 15.97 -9.21 -18.14
N THR A 23 16.59 -8.24 -18.79
CA THR A 23 16.73 -6.88 -18.26
C THR A 23 15.77 -5.97 -19.01
N LEU A 24 14.81 -5.42 -18.29
CA LEU A 24 13.75 -4.54 -18.80
C LEU A 24 14.08 -3.08 -18.43
N SER A 25 13.84 -2.15 -19.34
CA SER A 25 13.89 -0.72 -19.08
C SER A 25 12.74 -0.28 -18.16
N GLY A 26 12.83 0.95 -17.62
CA GLY A 26 11.74 1.54 -16.84
C GLY A 26 10.43 1.67 -17.64
N GLU A 27 10.52 1.88 -18.97
CA GLU A 27 9.36 1.96 -19.87
C GLU A 27 8.72 0.59 -20.06
N GLU A 28 9.53 -0.46 -20.32
CA GLU A 28 9.05 -1.83 -20.47
C GLU A 28 8.42 -2.39 -19.20
N MET A 29 8.77 -1.86 -18.03
CA MET A 29 8.10 -2.20 -16.76
C MET A 29 6.64 -1.74 -16.70
N ALA A 30 6.18 -0.86 -17.60
CA ALA A 30 4.80 -0.39 -17.74
C ALA A 30 4.15 0.03 -16.40
N PHE A 31 4.87 0.87 -15.62
CA PHE A 31 4.40 1.30 -14.30
C PHE A 31 3.11 2.09 -14.37
N GLY A 32 2.13 1.70 -13.58
CA GLY A 32 0.86 2.40 -13.33
C GLY A 32 0.54 2.46 -11.84
N TYR A 33 -0.64 2.99 -11.50
CA TYR A 33 -1.08 3.02 -10.10
C TYR A 33 -1.22 1.61 -9.54
N ARG A 34 -0.37 1.26 -8.58
CA ARG A 34 -0.28 -0.08 -7.95
C ARG A 34 -0.10 -1.23 -8.96
N ARG A 35 0.48 -0.93 -10.12
CA ARG A 35 0.65 -1.88 -11.23
C ARG A 35 2.00 -1.73 -11.91
N SER A 36 2.50 -2.85 -12.43
CA SER A 36 3.61 -2.92 -13.38
C SER A 36 3.39 -4.15 -14.28
N LEU A 37 4.26 -4.38 -15.25
CA LEU A 37 4.30 -5.61 -16.05
C LEU A 37 4.21 -6.87 -15.18
N LEU A 38 4.89 -6.87 -14.01
CA LEU A 38 4.93 -8.01 -13.09
C LEU A 38 3.60 -8.28 -12.38
N THR A 39 2.65 -7.36 -12.42
CA THR A 39 1.31 -7.60 -11.88
C THR A 39 0.57 -8.67 -12.67
N ASP A 40 0.84 -8.74 -13.97
CA ASP A 40 0.23 -9.71 -14.89
C ASP A 40 1.11 -10.97 -15.06
N ARG A 41 2.27 -11.02 -14.41
CA ARG A 41 3.27 -12.11 -14.44
C ARG A 41 3.67 -12.51 -13.01
N PRO A 42 2.74 -13.06 -12.21
CA PRO A 42 2.96 -13.34 -10.78
C PRO A 42 4.06 -14.39 -10.51
N GLU A 43 4.39 -15.20 -11.51
CA GLU A 43 5.47 -16.18 -11.48
C GLU A 43 6.87 -15.57 -11.64
N ALA A 44 6.95 -14.32 -12.10
CA ALA A 44 8.24 -13.66 -12.36
C ALA A 44 8.90 -13.17 -11.06
N VAL A 45 10.22 -13.28 -10.99
CA VAL A 45 11.02 -12.89 -9.84
C VAL A 45 11.96 -11.75 -10.18
N VAL A 46 11.87 -10.63 -9.46
CA VAL A 46 12.83 -9.53 -9.57
C VAL A 46 14.14 -9.94 -8.93
N LEU A 47 15.22 -9.90 -9.69
CA LEU A 47 16.58 -10.22 -9.21
C LEU A 47 17.28 -8.97 -8.71
N HIS A 48 17.28 -7.87 -9.49
CA HIS A 48 17.81 -6.58 -9.09
C HIS A 48 17.18 -5.43 -9.89
N ALA A 49 17.34 -4.22 -9.37
CA ALA A 49 16.92 -3.00 -10.06
C ALA A 49 18.04 -1.95 -10.01
N VAL A 50 18.16 -1.20 -11.10
CA VAL A 50 19.07 -0.07 -11.21
C VAL A 50 18.28 1.23 -11.10
N PHE A 51 18.70 2.08 -10.15
CA PHE A 51 18.10 3.39 -9.93
C PHE A 51 18.97 4.50 -10.51
N ALA A 52 18.37 5.43 -11.24
CA ALA A 52 18.99 6.67 -11.67
C ALA A 52 18.62 7.77 -10.68
N LEU A 53 19.55 8.12 -9.79
CA LEU A 53 19.33 9.13 -8.76
C LEU A 53 20.18 10.37 -9.08
N THR A 54 19.67 11.56 -8.68
CA THR A 54 20.42 12.81 -8.78
C THR A 54 21.18 13.05 -7.47
N PRO A 55 22.49 13.34 -7.52
CA PRO A 55 23.26 13.73 -6.34
C PRO A 55 22.66 14.98 -5.68
N GLY A 56 22.65 15.03 -4.35
CA GLY A 56 22.13 16.16 -3.58
C GLY A 56 22.93 16.38 -2.30
N ASP A 57 22.69 17.52 -1.63
CA ASP A 57 23.30 17.81 -0.35
C ASP A 57 22.79 16.84 0.73
N PRO A 58 23.69 16.08 1.39
CA PRO A 58 23.29 15.12 2.42
C PRO A 58 22.56 15.74 3.63
N ALA A 59 22.81 17.02 3.95
CA ALA A 59 22.14 17.69 5.06
C ALA A 59 20.69 18.01 4.70
N VAL A 60 20.46 18.52 3.48
CA VAL A 60 19.10 18.79 2.95
C VAL A 60 18.31 17.49 2.83
N ILE A 61 18.91 16.42 2.29
CA ILE A 61 18.27 15.13 2.16
C ILE A 61 17.86 14.59 3.53
N ARG A 62 18.73 14.61 4.52
CA ARG A 62 18.42 14.15 5.88
C ARG A 62 17.30 14.96 6.53
N GLU A 63 17.25 16.27 6.30
CA GLU A 63 16.17 17.10 6.84
C GLU A 63 14.82 16.77 6.20
N GLN A 64 14.76 16.61 4.87
CA GLN A 64 13.57 16.15 4.18
C GLN A 64 13.10 14.78 4.67
N MET A 65 14.02 13.84 4.87
CA MET A 65 13.69 12.51 5.42
C MET A 65 13.08 12.60 6.82
N ARG A 66 13.63 13.47 7.71
CA ARG A 66 13.08 13.69 9.06
C ARG A 66 11.68 14.30 8.99
N GLU A 67 11.49 15.32 8.16
CA GLU A 67 10.21 15.98 7.97
C GLU A 67 9.14 14.97 7.48
N LEU A 68 9.45 14.24 6.40
CA LEU A 68 8.52 13.23 5.85
C LEU A 68 8.21 12.11 6.84
N MET A 69 9.22 11.66 7.61
CA MET A 69 9.02 10.67 8.66
C MET A 69 8.15 11.24 9.80
N GLY A 70 8.35 12.50 10.16
CA GLY A 70 7.53 13.21 11.15
C GLY A 70 6.06 13.27 10.72
N ARG A 71 5.79 13.68 9.49
CA ARG A 71 4.43 13.68 8.88
C ARG A 71 3.81 12.28 8.89
N ARG A 72 4.59 11.26 8.55
CA ARG A 72 4.12 9.85 8.56
C ARG A 72 3.76 9.40 9.97
N LYS A 73 4.62 9.66 10.96
CA LYS A 73 4.36 9.34 12.38
C LYS A 73 3.13 10.06 12.92
N ALA A 74 2.90 11.30 12.51
CA ALA A 74 1.73 12.07 12.94
C ALA A 74 0.42 11.52 12.38
N SER A 75 0.41 11.02 11.14
CA SER A 75 -0.81 10.61 10.43
C SER A 75 -1.09 9.11 10.40
N GLN A 76 -0.08 8.25 10.59
CA GLN A 76 -0.23 6.80 10.48
C GLN A 76 -0.03 6.11 11.83
N PRO A 77 -0.73 4.97 12.08
CA PRO A 77 -0.66 4.23 13.35
C PRO A 77 0.59 3.34 13.42
N LEU A 78 1.80 3.94 13.33
CA LEU A 78 3.07 3.20 13.27
C LEU A 78 3.41 2.47 14.56
N GLU A 79 2.72 2.77 15.64
CA GLU A 79 2.82 2.11 16.95
C GLU A 79 2.15 0.73 16.98
N TRP A 80 1.32 0.40 15.98
CA TRP A 80 0.62 -0.87 15.87
C TRP A 80 1.06 -1.66 14.63
N PRO A 81 1.20 -2.99 14.73
CA PRO A 81 1.41 -3.83 13.56
C PRO A 81 0.25 -3.69 12.58
N SER A 82 0.58 -3.49 11.29
CA SER A 82 -0.39 -3.42 10.21
C SER A 82 0.29 -3.74 8.86
N ALA A 83 -0.50 -4.07 7.86
CA ALA A 83 -0.03 -4.25 6.47
C ALA A 83 -0.02 -2.94 5.66
N GLY A 84 -0.09 -1.77 6.32
CA GLY A 84 -0.19 -0.46 5.67
C GLY A 84 -1.62 -0.08 5.34
N SER A 85 -1.83 0.72 4.28
CA SER A 85 -3.18 1.01 3.79
C SER A 85 -3.88 -0.26 3.33
N THR A 86 -5.06 -0.50 3.87
CA THR A 86 -5.80 -1.75 3.61
C THR A 86 -6.44 -1.77 2.23
N PHE A 87 -6.85 -0.59 1.74
CA PHE A 87 -7.58 -0.46 0.48
C PHE A 87 -6.85 0.46 -0.51
N LYS A 88 -6.98 0.14 -1.80
CA LYS A 88 -6.60 1.03 -2.89
C LYS A 88 -7.43 2.30 -2.84
N ARG A 89 -6.90 3.37 -3.44
CA ARG A 89 -7.64 4.61 -3.60
C ARG A 89 -8.72 4.43 -4.66
N PRO A 90 -10.02 4.57 -4.32
CA PRO A 90 -11.09 4.56 -5.33
C PRO A 90 -11.00 5.79 -6.21
N GLU A 91 -11.50 5.68 -7.43
CA GLU A 91 -11.57 6.82 -8.35
C GLU A 91 -12.43 7.94 -7.75
N GLY A 92 -11.89 9.16 -7.75
CA GLY A 92 -12.55 10.34 -7.18
C GLY A 92 -12.61 10.42 -5.65
N TYR A 93 -12.13 9.40 -4.91
CA TYR A 93 -12.26 9.33 -3.46
C TYR A 93 -10.94 8.97 -2.77
N PHE A 94 -10.93 9.09 -1.43
CA PHE A 94 -9.91 8.53 -0.56
C PHE A 94 -10.54 7.47 0.34
N ALA A 95 -10.03 6.24 0.30
CA ALA A 95 -10.59 5.13 1.07
C ALA A 95 -10.67 5.44 2.56
N GLY A 96 -9.60 5.98 3.16
CA GLY A 96 -9.59 6.37 4.58
C GLY A 96 -10.66 7.42 4.94
N THR A 97 -10.91 8.38 4.05
CA THR A 97 -11.96 9.40 4.26
C THR A 97 -13.35 8.78 4.22
N LEU A 98 -13.62 7.89 3.24
CA LEU A 98 -14.92 7.19 3.18
C LEU A 98 -15.16 6.34 4.43
N ILE A 99 -14.16 5.59 4.88
CA ILE A 99 -14.26 4.75 6.08
C ILE A 99 -14.51 5.60 7.32
N ASP A 100 -13.85 6.77 7.44
CA ASP A 100 -14.05 7.73 8.53
C ASP A 100 -15.46 8.34 8.52
N GLN A 101 -15.93 8.79 7.35
CA GLN A 101 -17.27 9.34 7.15
C GLN A 101 -18.38 8.31 7.46
N CYS A 102 -18.11 7.02 7.24
CA CYS A 102 -19.01 5.94 7.65
C CYS A 102 -18.94 5.61 9.15
N GLY A 103 -18.16 6.35 9.95
CA GLY A 103 -18.05 6.14 11.40
C GLY A 103 -17.39 4.82 11.80
N LEU A 104 -16.47 4.29 10.95
CA LEU A 104 -15.92 2.95 11.15
C LEU A 104 -14.58 2.92 11.92
N LYS A 105 -14.03 4.08 12.33
CA LYS A 105 -12.88 4.10 13.25
C LYS A 105 -13.20 3.31 14.53
N GLY A 106 -12.24 2.51 14.99
CA GLY A 106 -12.42 1.66 16.16
C GLY A 106 -13.24 0.38 15.94
N LEU A 107 -13.87 0.19 14.77
CA LEU A 107 -14.55 -1.07 14.46
C LEU A 107 -13.58 -2.23 14.62
N THR A 108 -13.99 -3.24 15.41
CA THR A 108 -13.11 -4.33 15.82
C THR A 108 -13.73 -5.68 15.52
N VAL A 109 -12.90 -6.63 15.05
CA VAL A 109 -13.21 -8.05 14.89
C VAL A 109 -12.06 -8.85 15.48
N GLY A 110 -12.31 -9.62 16.52
CA GLY A 110 -11.24 -10.30 17.26
C GLY A 110 -10.15 -9.33 17.69
N GLY A 111 -8.89 -9.58 17.28
CA GLY A 111 -7.76 -8.69 17.54
C GLY A 111 -7.52 -7.61 16.49
N ALA A 112 -8.28 -7.61 15.37
CA ALA A 112 -8.14 -6.64 14.29
C ALA A 112 -9.03 -5.43 14.50
N GLN A 113 -8.53 -4.21 14.26
CA GLN A 113 -9.29 -2.96 14.46
C GLN A 113 -9.01 -1.96 13.34
N VAL A 114 -10.04 -1.20 12.93
CA VAL A 114 -9.85 0.01 12.12
C VAL A 114 -9.17 1.07 13.00
N SER A 115 -8.02 1.56 12.57
CA SER A 115 -7.26 2.52 13.37
C SER A 115 -8.05 3.81 13.64
N GLU A 116 -8.05 4.24 14.88
CA GLU A 116 -8.60 5.53 15.30
C GLU A 116 -7.84 6.71 14.70
N LYS A 117 -6.52 6.52 14.49
CA LYS A 117 -5.64 7.57 13.96
C LYS A 117 -5.78 7.76 12.46
N HIS A 118 -5.94 6.66 11.71
CA HIS A 118 -6.08 6.68 10.25
C HIS A 118 -7.00 5.55 9.77
N ALA A 119 -8.22 5.86 9.41
CA ALA A 119 -9.25 4.88 9.08
C ALA A 119 -8.92 3.96 7.87
N GLY A 120 -7.94 4.32 7.03
CA GLY A 120 -7.46 3.47 5.95
C GLY A 120 -6.57 2.30 6.39
N PHE A 121 -6.26 2.19 7.70
CA PHE A 121 -5.40 1.15 8.27
C PHE A 121 -6.21 0.20 9.15
N VAL A 122 -6.06 -1.09 8.89
CA VAL A 122 -6.43 -2.14 9.84
C VAL A 122 -5.18 -2.51 10.65
N ILE A 123 -5.28 -2.40 11.95
CA ILE A 123 -4.19 -2.64 12.91
C ILE A 123 -4.45 -3.90 13.71
N ASN A 124 -3.38 -4.57 14.14
CA ASN A 124 -3.44 -5.67 15.09
C ASN A 124 -3.27 -5.13 16.52
N ARG A 125 -4.35 -5.16 17.31
CA ARG A 125 -4.38 -4.73 18.72
C ARG A 125 -3.83 -5.78 19.68
N GLY A 126 -3.54 -6.96 19.16
CA GLY A 126 -3.02 -8.12 19.87
C GLY A 126 -3.82 -9.38 19.51
N GLY A 127 -3.11 -10.41 19.06
CA GLY A 127 -3.70 -11.71 18.77
C GLY A 127 -4.67 -11.76 17.57
N ALA A 128 -4.65 -10.77 16.66
CA ALA A 128 -5.48 -10.79 15.47
C ALA A 128 -5.09 -11.98 14.56
N THR A 129 -6.08 -12.74 14.14
CA THR A 129 -5.92 -13.81 13.15
C THR A 129 -6.13 -13.26 11.73
N CYS A 130 -5.70 -14.01 10.71
CA CYS A 130 -6.01 -13.70 9.31
C CYS A 130 -7.53 -13.64 9.08
N ALA A 131 -8.29 -14.53 9.72
CA ALA A 131 -9.74 -14.55 9.65
C ALA A 131 -10.37 -13.26 10.20
N ASP A 132 -9.87 -12.73 11.33
CA ASP A 132 -10.34 -11.47 11.89
C ASP A 132 -10.13 -10.31 10.92
N VAL A 133 -8.94 -10.24 10.29
CA VAL A 133 -8.62 -9.19 9.32
C VAL A 133 -9.51 -9.31 8.07
N LYS A 134 -9.70 -10.53 7.53
CA LYS A 134 -10.58 -10.79 6.37
C LYS A 134 -12.01 -10.38 6.66
N GLU A 135 -12.53 -10.74 7.82
CA GLU A 135 -13.90 -10.40 8.23
C GLU A 135 -14.06 -8.88 8.44
N LEU A 136 -13.08 -8.22 9.06
CA LEU A 136 -13.09 -6.77 9.24
C LEU A 136 -13.09 -6.04 7.89
N ILE A 137 -12.24 -6.48 6.92
CA ILE A 137 -12.23 -5.97 5.55
C ILE A 137 -13.62 -6.09 4.91
N ARG A 138 -14.26 -7.26 5.01
CA ARG A 138 -15.59 -7.51 4.47
C ARG A 138 -16.62 -6.53 5.06
N GLN A 139 -16.64 -6.36 6.38
CA GLN A 139 -17.56 -5.43 7.05
C GLN A 139 -17.35 -3.98 6.63
N ILE A 140 -16.08 -3.54 6.47
CA ILE A 140 -15.77 -2.20 5.96
C ILE A 140 -16.31 -2.02 4.54
N GLN A 141 -16.07 -2.98 3.65
CA GLN A 141 -16.55 -2.92 2.27
C GLN A 141 -18.07 -2.82 2.18
N GLU A 142 -18.78 -3.65 2.94
CA GLU A 142 -20.24 -3.66 2.97
C GLU A 142 -20.83 -2.35 3.47
N ARG A 143 -20.30 -1.82 4.60
CA ARG A 143 -20.82 -0.58 5.21
C ARG A 143 -20.51 0.63 4.34
N VAL A 144 -19.31 0.73 3.78
CA VAL A 144 -18.95 1.83 2.86
C VAL A 144 -19.80 1.75 1.59
N PHE A 145 -20.00 0.56 1.02
CA PHE A 145 -20.86 0.41 -0.14
C PHE A 145 -22.33 0.78 0.16
N ALA A 146 -22.86 0.36 1.28
CA ALA A 146 -24.22 0.68 1.68
C ALA A 146 -24.46 2.18 1.91
N GLN A 147 -23.48 2.90 2.45
CA GLN A 147 -23.62 4.32 2.78
C GLN A 147 -23.17 5.27 1.66
N ALA A 148 -22.11 4.94 0.93
CA ALA A 148 -21.49 5.81 -0.06
C ALA A 148 -21.63 5.30 -1.51
N GLY A 149 -22.12 4.07 -1.74
CA GLY A 149 -22.21 3.47 -3.07
C GLY A 149 -20.85 3.10 -3.68
N VAL A 150 -19.75 3.25 -2.95
CA VAL A 150 -18.38 3.03 -3.43
C VAL A 150 -17.87 1.66 -3.01
N ARG A 151 -17.43 0.85 -3.98
CA ARG A 151 -16.77 -0.43 -3.70
C ARG A 151 -15.29 -0.21 -3.39
N LEU A 152 -14.86 -0.61 -2.19
CA LEU A 152 -13.45 -0.57 -1.80
C LEU A 152 -12.74 -1.85 -2.28
N GLU A 153 -11.61 -1.69 -2.97
CA GLU A 153 -10.75 -2.80 -3.39
C GLU A 153 -9.57 -2.93 -2.41
N PRO A 154 -9.34 -4.13 -1.82
CA PRO A 154 -8.17 -4.34 -0.97
C PRO A 154 -6.86 -4.11 -1.72
N GLU A 155 -5.91 -3.42 -1.09
CA GLU A 155 -4.51 -3.32 -1.54
C GLU A 155 -3.66 -4.45 -0.93
N VAL A 156 -4.04 -4.92 0.25
CA VAL A 156 -3.38 -6.04 0.92
C VAL A 156 -3.61 -7.33 0.13
N ARG A 157 -2.54 -8.12 -0.04
CA ARG A 157 -2.61 -9.43 -0.67
C ARG A 157 -2.83 -10.49 0.39
N ILE A 158 -3.85 -11.29 0.21
CA ILE A 158 -4.16 -12.44 1.06
C ILE A 158 -3.52 -13.65 0.39
N ILE A 159 -2.68 -14.36 1.13
CA ILE A 159 -2.02 -15.59 0.71
C ILE A 159 -2.65 -16.70 1.54
N ASP A 160 -3.32 -17.63 0.88
CA ASP A 160 -3.98 -18.80 1.52
C ASP A 160 -2.99 -19.98 1.59
#